data_f2589d679201e5f5414bfa2d62a6363c
#
_entry.id   f2589d679201e5f5414bfa2d62a6363c
#
_cell.length_a   1.000
_cell.length_b   1.000
_cell.length_c   1.000
_cell.angle_alpha   90.00
_cell.angle_beta   90.00
_cell.angle_gamma   90.00
#
_symmetry.space_group_name_H-M   'P 1'
#
loop_
_entity.id
_entity.type
_entity.pdbx_description
1 polymer ?
#
loop_
_entity_poly.entity_id
_entity_poly.type
_entity_poly.pdbx_seq_one_letter_code
_entity_poly.pdbx_strand_id
1 'polypeptide(L)'
;MKKKLLLILLCILQSVLFALQAQNTQRNIAYTDDNVRFTVISDGALRLEYALDGKFVDDRSHMAINRLYPQVDYKLKTRGGWVEITTSKMKMRYKKNSGQFTDKNLIITAAKEMLPFSWKPGMQQKGNLKGTYRTLDGMDGDTQTQTWVADTKKGEKLKLEDGLLATDGWTFIDDSQGLLFDNDKDWDWVKERPANGGQDWYFMAYGHDYKAALKDYTLFAGKVP
;
A
#
# COMPACT_ATOMS: atom_id res chain seq x y z
N MET A 1 13.06 49.03 0.96
CA MET A 1 12.37 48.42 -0.20
C MET A 1 12.87 47.01 -0.55
N LYS A 2 14.18 46.77 -0.73
CA LYS A 2 14.74 45.44 -1.12
C LYS A 2 14.34 44.27 -0.21
N LYS A 3 14.31 44.43 1.14
CA LYS A 3 13.92 43.37 2.09
C LYS A 3 12.44 42.96 1.99
N LYS A 4 11.52 43.93 1.75
CA LYS A 4 10.09 43.62 1.56
C LYS A 4 9.84 42.87 0.24
N LEU A 5 10.58 43.24 -0.81
CA LEU A 5 10.47 42.59 -2.12
C LEU A 5 10.98 41.13 -2.04
N LEU A 6 12.07 40.87 -1.29
CA LEU A 6 12.61 39.53 -1.07
C LEU A 6 11.63 38.62 -0.30
N LEU A 7 10.95 39.20 0.72
CA LEU A 7 9.94 38.45 1.50
C LEU A 7 8.73 38.07 0.64
N ILE A 8 8.26 38.97 -0.19
CA ILE A 8 7.14 38.70 -1.12
C ILE A 8 7.53 37.63 -2.13
N LEU A 9 8.76 37.68 -2.68
CA LEU A 9 9.26 36.68 -3.61
C LEU A 9 9.35 35.28 -2.94
N LEU A 10 9.78 35.23 -1.68
CA LEU A 10 9.87 33.99 -0.90
C LEU A 10 8.49 33.38 -0.64
N CYS A 11 7.50 34.21 -0.28
CA CYS A 11 6.10 33.76 -0.09
C CYS A 11 5.47 33.24 -1.38
N ILE A 12 5.73 33.91 -2.52
CA ILE A 12 5.26 33.43 -3.83
C ILE A 12 5.92 32.10 -4.20
N LEU A 13 7.22 31.94 -3.95
CA LEU A 13 7.94 30.70 -4.22
C LEU A 13 7.42 29.55 -3.36
N GLN A 14 7.13 29.79 -2.08
CA GLN A 14 6.51 28.80 -1.19
C GLN A 14 5.10 28.41 -1.62
N SER A 15 4.27 29.37 -2.04
CA SER A 15 2.92 29.08 -2.52
C SER A 15 2.92 28.29 -3.83
N VAL A 16 3.87 28.55 -4.73
CA VAL A 16 4.05 27.78 -5.97
C VAL A 16 4.54 26.35 -5.68
N LEU A 17 5.45 26.19 -4.72
CA LEU A 17 5.91 24.85 -4.28
C LEU A 17 4.77 24.04 -3.63
N PHE A 18 3.93 24.70 -2.82
CA PHE A 18 2.75 24.06 -2.22
C PHE A 18 1.72 23.65 -3.30
N ALA A 19 1.47 24.51 -4.28
CA ALA A 19 0.56 24.21 -5.39
C ALA A 19 1.09 23.08 -6.29
N LEU A 20 2.40 23.00 -6.51
CA LEU A 20 3.05 21.92 -7.23
C LEU A 20 2.98 20.57 -6.46
N GLN A 21 3.11 20.60 -5.14
CA GLN A 21 2.92 19.41 -4.30
C GLN A 21 1.47 18.93 -4.29
N ALA A 22 0.51 19.83 -4.19
CA ALA A 22 -0.92 19.50 -4.25
C ALA A 22 -1.32 18.92 -5.63
N GLN A 23 -0.75 19.43 -6.72
CA GLN A 23 -0.94 18.84 -8.05
C GLN A 23 -0.28 17.47 -8.20
N ASN A 24 0.82 17.21 -7.48
CA ASN A 24 1.50 15.91 -7.53
C ASN A 24 0.68 14.80 -6.84
N THR A 25 -0.10 15.09 -5.80
CA THR A 25 -0.94 14.10 -5.13
C THR A 25 -2.12 13.64 -5.99
N GLN A 26 -2.72 14.52 -6.78
CA GLN A 26 -3.77 14.13 -7.74
C GLN A 26 -3.21 13.30 -8.92
N ARG A 27 -1.94 13.43 -9.26
CA ARG A 27 -1.29 12.68 -10.35
C ARG A 27 -1.07 11.21 -10.02
N ASN A 28 -1.06 10.83 -8.75
CA ASN A 28 -0.87 9.45 -8.32
C ASN A 28 -2.17 8.62 -8.42
N ILE A 29 -3.33 9.25 -8.49
CA ILE A 29 -4.59 8.57 -8.83
C ILE A 29 -4.57 8.32 -10.34
N ALA A 30 -4.28 7.07 -10.71
CA ALA A 30 -4.16 6.66 -12.10
C ALA A 30 -5.52 6.49 -12.76
N TYR A 31 -6.52 6.05 -12.01
CA TYR A 31 -7.88 5.84 -12.51
C TYR A 31 -8.88 5.97 -11.36
N THR A 32 -10.02 6.56 -11.67
CA THR A 32 -11.20 6.56 -10.79
C THR A 32 -12.46 6.49 -11.64
N ASP A 33 -13.47 5.81 -11.12
CA ASP A 33 -14.87 5.88 -11.58
C ASP A 33 -15.81 5.93 -10.36
N ASP A 34 -17.09 5.63 -10.55
CA ASP A 34 -18.10 5.77 -9.49
C ASP A 34 -17.78 4.92 -8.25
N ASN A 35 -17.17 3.75 -8.43
CA ASN A 35 -16.98 2.77 -7.36
C ASN A 35 -15.53 2.29 -7.16
N VAL A 36 -14.63 2.58 -8.08
CA VAL A 36 -13.22 2.14 -7.93
C VAL A 36 -12.25 3.30 -8.07
N ARG A 37 -11.15 3.21 -7.32
CA ARG A 37 -10.03 4.14 -7.42
C ARG A 37 -8.71 3.35 -7.37
N PHE A 38 -7.82 3.63 -8.32
CA PHE A 38 -6.48 3.05 -8.36
C PHE A 38 -5.43 4.12 -8.25
N THR A 39 -4.55 3.98 -7.26
CA THR A 39 -3.46 4.91 -6.98
C THR A 39 -2.13 4.20 -7.20
N VAL A 40 -1.22 4.83 -7.94
CA VAL A 40 0.16 4.33 -8.12
C VAL A 40 1.03 4.97 -7.04
N ILE A 41 1.44 4.20 -6.04
CA ILE A 41 2.26 4.67 -4.91
C ILE A 41 3.74 4.76 -5.32
N SER A 42 4.22 3.71 -5.99
CA SER A 42 5.55 3.60 -6.59
C SER A 42 5.48 2.73 -7.85
N ASP A 43 6.59 2.51 -8.51
CA ASP A 43 6.66 1.53 -9.60
C ASP A 43 6.38 0.09 -9.13
N GLY A 44 6.59 -0.17 -7.83
CA GLY A 44 6.36 -1.46 -7.17
C GLY A 44 5.12 -1.51 -6.27
N ALA A 45 4.35 -0.43 -6.08
CA ALA A 45 3.25 -0.42 -5.14
C ALA A 45 2.00 0.26 -5.69
N LEU A 46 0.84 -0.39 -5.53
CA LEU A 46 -0.49 0.11 -5.91
C LEU A 46 -1.42 0.10 -4.71
N ARG A 47 -2.31 1.09 -4.61
CA ARG A 47 -3.51 1.04 -3.78
C ARG A 47 -4.72 0.81 -4.67
N LEU A 48 -5.57 -0.13 -4.29
CA LEU A 48 -6.76 -0.57 -5.01
C LEU A 48 -7.95 -0.37 -4.08
N GLU A 49 -8.88 0.48 -4.46
CA GLU A 49 -10.03 0.83 -3.63
C GLU A 49 -11.32 0.54 -4.38
N TYR A 50 -12.25 -0.09 -3.67
CA TYR A 50 -13.65 -0.20 -4.06
C TYR A 50 -14.53 0.37 -2.96
N ALA A 51 -15.53 1.18 -3.32
CA ALA A 51 -16.52 1.71 -2.40
C ALA A 51 -17.92 1.58 -3.05
N LEU A 52 -18.84 0.87 -2.40
CA LEU A 52 -20.17 0.63 -2.94
C LEU A 52 -20.97 1.94 -3.14
N ASP A 53 -20.75 2.91 -2.26
CA ASP A 53 -21.38 4.24 -2.29
C ASP A 53 -20.53 5.31 -3.00
N GLY A 54 -19.41 4.91 -3.63
CA GLY A 54 -18.48 5.81 -4.30
C GLY A 54 -17.66 6.72 -3.36
N LYS A 55 -17.74 6.53 -2.04
CA LYS A 55 -17.01 7.33 -1.06
C LYS A 55 -15.73 6.63 -0.64
N PHE A 56 -14.63 7.07 -1.21
CA PHE A 56 -13.30 6.54 -0.87
C PHE A 56 -12.80 7.12 0.44
N VAL A 57 -12.04 6.33 1.19
CA VAL A 57 -11.47 6.73 2.48
C VAL A 57 -10.10 7.35 2.28
N ASP A 58 -9.98 8.65 2.55
CA ASP A 58 -8.73 9.39 2.46
C ASP A 58 -8.05 9.62 3.82
N ASP A 59 -8.73 9.29 4.92
CA ASP A 59 -8.16 9.34 6.25
C ASP A 59 -6.98 8.36 6.39
N ARG A 60 -6.04 8.70 7.28
CA ARG A 60 -4.94 7.83 7.67
C ARG A 60 -5.50 6.57 8.35
N SER A 61 -4.90 5.42 8.10
CA SER A 61 -5.19 4.19 8.82
C SER A 61 -3.96 3.70 9.58
N HIS A 62 -4.15 2.73 10.48
CA HIS A 62 -3.03 2.06 11.15
C HIS A 62 -2.03 1.44 10.18
N MET A 63 -2.50 0.96 9.03
CA MET A 63 -1.65 0.37 8.00
C MET A 63 -1.00 1.43 7.10
N ALA A 64 -1.70 2.54 6.83
CA ALA A 64 -1.24 3.54 5.88
C ALA A 64 -1.46 4.95 6.44
N ILE A 65 -0.41 5.48 7.05
CA ILE A 65 -0.41 6.82 7.65
C ILE A 65 -0.08 7.93 6.65
N ASN A 66 0.57 7.60 5.53
CA ASN A 66 0.85 8.54 4.46
C ASN A 66 -0.15 8.36 3.31
N ARG A 67 -0.66 9.48 2.80
CA ARG A 67 -1.56 9.54 1.64
C ARG A 67 -0.98 10.36 0.49
N LEU A 68 0.21 10.93 0.69
CA LEU A 68 0.94 11.71 -0.30
C LEU A 68 2.14 10.90 -0.78
N TYR A 69 2.20 10.65 -2.08
CA TYR A 69 3.21 9.81 -2.69
C TYR A 69 4.07 10.58 -3.69
N PRO A 70 5.32 10.18 -3.93
CA PRO A 70 6.14 10.76 -4.98
C PRO A 70 5.52 10.52 -6.36
N GLN A 71 5.85 11.37 -7.31
CA GLN A 71 5.43 11.18 -8.69
C GLN A 71 6.07 9.91 -9.26
N VAL A 72 5.28 9.11 -9.98
CA VAL A 72 5.70 7.82 -10.57
C VAL A 72 5.26 7.78 -12.02
N ASP A 73 6.11 7.25 -12.89
CA ASP A 73 5.78 7.00 -14.28
C ASP A 73 4.95 5.71 -14.41
N TYR A 74 3.80 5.82 -15.06
CA TYR A 74 2.95 4.68 -15.37
C TYR A 74 2.24 4.89 -16.71
N LYS A 75 1.72 3.81 -17.28
CA LYS A 75 0.87 3.85 -18.47
C LYS A 75 -0.54 3.39 -18.11
N LEU A 76 -1.53 4.23 -18.41
CA LEU A 76 -2.94 3.90 -18.29
C LEU A 76 -3.51 3.60 -19.67
N LYS A 77 -4.23 2.48 -19.80
CA LYS A 77 -5.02 2.14 -21.00
C LYS A 77 -6.41 1.68 -20.58
N THR A 78 -7.43 2.12 -21.31
CA THR A 78 -8.78 1.62 -21.20
C THR A 78 -9.21 1.07 -22.56
N ARG A 79 -9.33 -0.26 -22.67
CA ARG A 79 -9.69 -0.92 -23.92
C ARG A 79 -10.47 -2.19 -23.66
N GLY A 80 -11.52 -2.45 -24.48
CA GLY A 80 -12.30 -3.70 -24.42
C GLY A 80 -12.95 -3.96 -23.06
N GLY A 81 -13.38 -2.90 -22.36
CA GLY A 81 -13.98 -3.03 -21.04
C GLY A 81 -13.00 -3.29 -19.90
N TRP A 82 -11.70 -3.15 -20.14
CA TRP A 82 -10.66 -3.29 -19.13
C TRP A 82 -9.92 -1.98 -18.89
N VAL A 83 -9.60 -1.71 -17.64
CA VAL A 83 -8.61 -0.74 -17.19
C VAL A 83 -7.29 -1.47 -17.00
N GLU A 84 -6.22 -0.97 -17.59
CA GLU A 84 -4.87 -1.51 -17.47
C GLU A 84 -3.92 -0.42 -16.99
N ILE A 85 -3.26 -0.63 -15.86
CA ILE A 85 -2.20 0.22 -15.34
C ILE A 85 -0.90 -0.58 -15.41
N THR A 86 0.11 0.00 -16.05
CA THR A 86 1.43 -0.62 -16.21
C THR A 86 2.51 0.28 -15.65
N THR A 87 3.30 -0.24 -14.73
CA THR A 87 4.54 0.35 -14.21
C THR A 87 5.76 -0.40 -14.75
N SER A 88 6.96 -0.05 -14.31
CA SER A 88 8.17 -0.80 -14.63
C SER A 88 8.19 -2.20 -13.99
N LYS A 89 7.47 -2.44 -12.88
CA LYS A 89 7.50 -3.70 -12.13
C LYS A 89 6.28 -4.58 -12.32
N MET A 90 5.12 -4.02 -12.67
CA MET A 90 3.89 -4.81 -12.76
C MET A 90 2.88 -4.24 -13.77
N LYS A 91 1.92 -5.09 -14.11
CA LYS A 91 0.73 -4.74 -14.88
C LYS A 91 -0.51 -5.17 -14.12
N MET A 92 -1.37 -4.23 -13.78
CA MET A 92 -2.70 -4.47 -13.21
C MET A 92 -3.75 -4.34 -14.30
N ARG A 93 -4.75 -5.24 -14.28
CA ARG A 93 -5.94 -5.19 -15.13
C ARG A 93 -7.19 -5.39 -14.29
N TYR A 94 -8.15 -4.51 -14.47
CA TYR A 94 -9.47 -4.59 -13.83
C TYR A 94 -10.57 -4.49 -14.88
N LYS A 95 -11.60 -5.31 -14.77
CA LYS A 95 -12.78 -5.26 -15.64
C LYS A 95 -13.70 -4.13 -15.17
N LYS A 96 -13.89 -3.12 -16.01
CA LYS A 96 -14.75 -1.96 -15.68
C LYS A 96 -16.17 -2.38 -15.30
N ASN A 97 -16.75 -1.64 -14.36
CA ASN A 97 -18.14 -1.81 -13.93
C ASN A 97 -18.46 -3.23 -13.45
N SER A 98 -17.49 -3.95 -12.91
CA SER A 98 -17.67 -5.32 -12.44
C SER A 98 -17.76 -5.44 -10.91
N GLY A 99 -17.81 -4.31 -10.20
CA GLY A 99 -18.01 -4.26 -8.76
C GLY A 99 -16.76 -4.62 -7.97
N GLN A 100 -16.95 -5.21 -6.81
CA GLN A 100 -15.88 -5.61 -5.89
C GLN A 100 -14.80 -6.45 -6.58
N PHE A 101 -13.57 -6.33 -6.08
CA PHE A 101 -12.44 -7.07 -6.61
C PHE A 101 -12.55 -8.56 -6.30
N THR A 102 -12.45 -9.37 -7.33
CA THR A 102 -12.52 -10.84 -7.29
C THR A 102 -11.48 -11.44 -8.24
N ASP A 103 -11.24 -12.73 -8.13
CA ASP A 103 -10.37 -13.50 -9.04
C ASP A 103 -10.80 -13.48 -10.51
N LYS A 104 -12.05 -13.06 -10.78
CA LYS A 104 -12.64 -12.99 -12.14
C LYS A 104 -12.46 -11.63 -12.81
N ASN A 105 -12.23 -10.57 -12.02
CA ASN A 105 -12.23 -9.20 -12.54
C ASN A 105 -10.96 -8.39 -12.25
N LEU A 106 -10.06 -8.89 -11.41
CA LEU A 106 -8.78 -8.25 -11.08
C LEU A 106 -7.63 -9.23 -11.24
N ILE A 107 -6.60 -8.82 -11.95
CA ILE A 107 -5.35 -9.58 -12.09
C ILE A 107 -4.16 -8.64 -12.07
N ILE A 108 -3.10 -9.02 -11.38
CA ILE A 108 -1.83 -8.31 -11.39
C ILE A 108 -0.73 -9.30 -11.81
N THR A 109 0.06 -8.92 -12.79
CA THR A 109 1.15 -9.74 -13.32
C THR A 109 2.47 -8.99 -13.22
N ALA A 110 3.56 -9.73 -13.09
CA ALA A 110 4.90 -9.19 -13.16
C ALA A 110 5.17 -8.51 -14.51
N ALA A 111 5.96 -7.44 -14.51
CA ALA A 111 6.58 -6.94 -15.74
C ALA A 111 7.63 -7.94 -16.27
N LYS A 112 7.98 -7.83 -17.55
CA LYS A 112 8.83 -8.81 -18.24
C LYS A 112 10.18 -9.07 -17.56
N GLU A 113 10.77 -8.02 -16.99
CA GLU A 113 12.11 -8.08 -16.35
C GLU A 113 12.07 -8.47 -14.88
N MET A 114 10.86 -8.70 -14.32
CA MET A 114 10.66 -9.07 -12.92
C MET A 114 10.58 -10.58 -12.75
N LEU A 115 10.75 -11.05 -11.49
CA LEU A 115 10.41 -12.42 -11.11
C LEU A 115 8.96 -12.71 -11.54
N PRO A 116 8.70 -13.74 -12.35
CA PRO A 116 7.38 -14.00 -12.89
C PRO A 116 6.35 -14.32 -11.81
N PHE A 117 5.25 -13.60 -11.79
CA PHE A 117 4.06 -13.93 -11.01
C PHE A 117 2.78 -13.53 -11.74
N SER A 118 1.70 -14.15 -11.36
CA SER A 118 0.34 -13.77 -11.77
C SER A 118 -0.56 -13.91 -10.54
N TRP A 119 -0.93 -12.78 -9.96
CA TRP A 119 -1.75 -12.73 -8.75
C TRP A 119 -3.20 -12.38 -9.09
N LYS A 120 -4.11 -12.99 -8.35
CA LYS A 120 -5.55 -12.68 -8.32
C LYS A 120 -6.03 -12.65 -6.88
N PRO A 121 -7.11 -11.91 -6.56
CA PRO A 121 -7.73 -11.95 -5.25
C PRO A 121 -7.96 -13.37 -4.73
N GLY A 122 -7.63 -13.59 -3.46
CA GLY A 122 -7.72 -14.91 -2.81
C GLY A 122 -6.46 -15.77 -2.90
N MET A 123 -5.46 -15.42 -3.74
CA MET A 123 -4.20 -16.15 -3.77
C MET A 123 -3.35 -15.85 -2.54
N GLN A 124 -2.77 -16.92 -1.97
CA GLN A 124 -1.88 -16.85 -0.83
C GLN A 124 -0.41 -16.94 -1.27
N GLN A 125 0.48 -16.26 -0.54
CA GLN A 125 1.92 -16.43 -0.68
C GLN A 125 2.32 -17.84 -0.21
N LYS A 126 3.27 -18.45 -0.93
CA LYS A 126 3.84 -19.76 -0.57
C LYS A 126 5.18 -19.63 0.13
N GLY A 127 5.95 -18.63 -0.23
CA GLY A 127 7.31 -18.39 0.25
C GLY A 127 7.43 -17.20 1.22
N ASN A 128 6.43 -16.99 2.10
CA ASN A 128 6.50 -15.91 3.07
C ASN A 128 7.70 -16.09 4.02
N LEU A 129 8.53 -15.06 4.16
CA LEU A 129 9.76 -15.07 4.95
C LEU A 129 9.51 -14.98 6.45
N LYS A 130 8.23 -14.87 6.84
CA LYS A 130 7.77 -14.73 8.21
C LYS A 130 8.16 -13.41 8.87
N GLY A 131 7.39 -13.06 9.88
CA GLY A 131 7.63 -11.90 10.73
C GLY A 131 8.52 -12.25 11.91
N THR A 132 8.71 -11.24 12.75
CA THR A 132 9.38 -11.42 14.03
C THR A 132 8.35 -11.79 15.11
N TYR A 133 8.81 -12.44 16.17
CA TYR A 133 8.00 -12.62 17.35
C TYR A 133 7.78 -11.26 18.04
N ARG A 134 6.53 -10.91 18.36
CA ARG A 134 6.17 -9.57 18.80
C ARG A 134 6.44 -9.31 20.29
N THR A 135 6.65 -10.35 21.09
CA THR A 135 6.90 -10.21 22.52
C THR A 135 8.18 -10.94 22.90
N LEU A 136 8.95 -10.32 23.78
CA LEU A 136 10.12 -10.95 24.39
C LEU A 136 9.76 -11.70 25.69
N ASP A 137 8.50 -11.62 26.13
CA ASP A 137 8.03 -12.26 27.34
C ASP A 137 8.02 -13.77 27.18
N GLY A 138 8.88 -14.44 27.94
CA GLY A 138 8.98 -15.88 27.90
C GLY A 138 10.03 -16.45 26.95
N MET A 139 10.69 -15.60 26.19
CA MET A 139 11.71 -16.00 25.22
C MET A 139 13.12 -15.77 25.77
N ASP A 140 14.00 -16.78 25.64
CA ASP A 140 15.43 -16.65 25.94
C ASP A 140 16.31 -16.48 24.69
N GLY A 141 15.71 -16.61 23.50
CA GLY A 141 16.39 -16.37 22.23
C GLY A 141 17.25 -17.53 21.72
N ASP A 142 17.34 -18.64 22.45
CA ASP A 142 18.29 -19.71 22.13
C ASP A 142 17.92 -20.55 20.91
N THR A 143 16.64 -20.66 20.57
CA THR A 143 16.21 -21.52 19.48
C THR A 143 15.22 -20.84 18.57
N GLN A 144 15.63 -20.60 17.33
CA GLN A 144 14.82 -19.99 16.28
C GLN A 144 14.94 -20.77 14.97
N THR A 145 13.83 -20.89 14.28
CA THR A 145 13.78 -21.35 12.90
C THR A 145 13.07 -20.31 12.04
N GLN A 146 13.03 -20.51 10.74
CA GLN A 146 12.29 -19.61 9.84
C GLN A 146 10.78 -19.57 10.10
N THR A 147 10.22 -20.53 10.82
CA THR A 147 8.77 -20.68 10.97
C THR A 147 8.28 -20.72 12.40
N TRP A 148 9.16 -20.88 13.36
CA TRP A 148 8.80 -20.98 14.77
C TRP A 148 9.94 -20.54 15.68
N VAL A 149 9.62 -20.20 16.93
CA VAL A 149 10.54 -19.96 18.04
C VAL A 149 10.18 -20.87 19.21
N ALA A 150 11.16 -21.27 19.99
CA ALA A 150 10.91 -22.02 21.22
C ALA A 150 10.48 -21.06 22.33
N ASP A 151 9.36 -21.34 22.99
CA ASP A 151 9.03 -20.75 24.29
C ASP A 151 9.58 -21.65 25.39
N THR A 152 10.77 -21.31 25.88
CA THR A 152 11.49 -22.12 26.87
C THR A 152 10.80 -22.14 28.23
N LYS A 153 10.03 -21.12 28.59
CA LYS A 153 9.26 -21.09 29.86
C LYS A 153 8.08 -22.07 29.83
N LYS A 154 7.46 -22.25 28.66
CA LYS A 154 6.29 -23.12 28.48
C LYS A 154 6.63 -24.43 27.82
N GLY A 155 7.84 -24.58 27.27
CA GLY A 155 8.23 -25.75 26.49
C GLY A 155 7.47 -25.88 25.16
N GLU A 156 6.82 -24.82 24.70
CA GLU A 156 6.01 -24.81 23.49
C GLU A 156 6.79 -24.27 22.30
N LYS A 157 6.43 -24.71 21.11
CA LYS A 157 6.89 -24.13 19.84
C LYS A 157 5.84 -23.16 19.33
N LEU A 158 6.24 -21.91 19.18
CA LEU A 158 5.38 -20.85 18.65
C LEU A 158 5.64 -20.66 17.15
N LYS A 159 4.59 -20.71 16.35
CA LYS A 159 4.66 -20.46 14.93
C LYS A 159 4.78 -18.96 14.68
N LEU A 160 5.77 -18.55 13.89
CA LEU A 160 5.89 -17.16 13.45
C LEU A 160 4.73 -16.82 12.51
N GLU A 161 4.18 -15.60 12.69
CA GLU A 161 3.18 -15.04 11.79
C GLU A 161 3.80 -14.70 10.43
N ASP A 162 2.94 -14.50 9.43
CA ASP A 162 3.37 -14.06 8.12
C ASP A 162 3.93 -12.64 8.20
N GLY A 163 5.10 -12.45 7.60
CA GLY A 163 5.76 -11.15 7.48
C GLY A 163 5.39 -10.43 6.19
N LEU A 164 5.96 -9.24 6.04
CA LEU A 164 5.75 -8.41 4.85
C LEU A 164 6.33 -9.02 3.57
N LEU A 165 7.45 -9.73 3.68
CA LEU A 165 8.24 -10.18 2.52
C LEU A 165 8.03 -11.66 2.22
N ALA A 166 8.09 -11.99 0.92
CA ALA A 166 8.00 -13.37 0.43
C ALA A 166 8.93 -13.61 -0.75
N THR A 167 9.40 -14.84 -0.89
CA THR A 167 10.18 -15.27 -2.06
C THR A 167 9.35 -15.33 -3.35
N ASP A 168 8.02 -15.28 -3.23
CA ASP A 168 7.09 -15.13 -4.37
C ASP A 168 7.26 -13.77 -5.09
N GLY A 169 7.93 -12.80 -4.47
CA GLY A 169 8.25 -11.50 -5.07
C GLY A 169 7.12 -10.49 -5.11
N TRP A 170 6.05 -10.76 -4.38
CA TRP A 170 4.91 -9.87 -4.21
C TRP A 170 4.31 -9.95 -2.82
N THR A 171 3.59 -8.90 -2.41
CA THR A 171 2.84 -8.86 -1.15
C THR A 171 1.48 -8.21 -1.38
N PHE A 172 0.47 -8.78 -0.75
CA PHE A 172 -0.88 -8.24 -0.68
C PHE A 172 -1.21 -7.88 0.76
N ILE A 173 -1.78 -6.69 0.97
CA ILE A 173 -2.20 -6.18 2.28
C ILE A 173 -3.65 -5.73 2.15
N ASP A 174 -4.52 -6.26 3.00
CA ASP A 174 -5.92 -5.87 3.09
C ASP A 174 -6.10 -4.93 4.30
N ASP A 175 -6.37 -3.67 4.02
CA ASP A 175 -6.65 -2.63 5.03
C ASP A 175 -8.16 -2.31 5.14
N SER A 176 -9.02 -3.10 4.50
CA SER A 176 -10.46 -2.82 4.40
C SER A 176 -11.16 -2.72 5.75
N GLN A 177 -10.64 -3.40 6.77
CA GLN A 177 -11.15 -3.38 8.15
C GLN A 177 -10.23 -2.62 9.12
N GLY A 178 -9.15 -2.02 8.61
CA GLY A 178 -8.20 -1.28 9.44
C GLY A 178 -8.84 -0.04 10.06
N LEU A 179 -8.53 0.23 11.33
CA LEU A 179 -8.98 1.44 12.02
C LEU A 179 -8.39 2.69 11.36
N LEU A 180 -9.16 3.77 11.34
CA LEU A 180 -8.74 5.07 10.85
C LEU A 180 -8.30 5.95 12.01
N PHE A 181 -7.36 6.87 11.76
CA PHE A 181 -7.09 7.96 12.70
C PHE A 181 -8.19 9.01 12.62
N ASP A 182 -8.68 9.44 13.78
CA ASP A 182 -9.66 10.52 13.91
C ASP A 182 -8.93 11.86 13.96
N ASN A 183 -8.89 12.55 12.83
CA ASN A 183 -8.22 13.84 12.71
C ASN A 183 -9.00 14.99 13.37
N ASP A 184 -10.23 14.76 13.86
CA ASP A 184 -11.09 15.77 14.50
C ASP A 184 -10.82 15.89 16.02
N LYS A 185 -9.85 15.12 16.55
CA LYS A 185 -9.45 15.13 17.96
C LYS A 185 -8.13 15.86 18.17
N ASP A 186 -7.95 16.40 19.36
CA ASP A 186 -6.71 17.08 19.77
C ASP A 186 -5.51 16.12 19.87
N TRP A 187 -5.77 14.81 19.91
CA TRP A 187 -4.77 13.76 19.84
C TRP A 187 -5.19 12.70 18.82
N ASP A 188 -4.24 11.92 18.33
CA ASP A 188 -4.47 10.82 17.40
C ASP A 188 -5.32 9.72 18.07
N TRP A 189 -6.63 9.81 17.87
CA TRP A 189 -7.59 8.78 18.26
C TRP A 189 -7.96 7.92 17.08
N VAL A 190 -8.62 6.79 17.31
CA VAL A 190 -9.04 5.87 16.25
C VAL A 190 -10.56 5.81 16.14
N LYS A 191 -11.04 5.64 14.94
CA LYS A 191 -12.44 5.42 14.58
C LYS A 191 -12.56 4.24 13.61
N GLU A 192 -13.72 3.62 13.59
CA GLU A 192 -14.04 2.56 12.63
C GLU A 192 -14.16 3.13 11.21
N ARG A 193 -13.92 2.28 10.22
CA ARG A 193 -14.21 2.60 8.83
C ARG A 193 -15.72 2.66 8.60
N PRO A 194 -16.20 3.47 7.62
CA PRO A 194 -17.58 3.43 7.19
C PRO A 194 -17.98 2.01 6.75
N ALA A 195 -19.14 1.53 7.22
CA ALA A 195 -19.69 0.21 6.87
C ALA A 195 -20.30 0.22 5.45
N ASN A 196 -19.50 0.53 4.44
CA ASN A 196 -19.93 0.66 3.04
C ASN A 196 -19.56 -0.54 2.16
N GLY A 197 -19.14 -1.66 2.75
CA GLY A 197 -18.71 -2.87 2.01
C GLY A 197 -17.48 -2.64 1.13
N GLY A 198 -16.67 -1.63 1.46
CA GLY A 198 -15.50 -1.24 0.68
C GLY A 198 -14.35 -2.24 0.76
N GLN A 199 -13.45 -2.15 -0.22
CA GLN A 199 -12.15 -2.79 -0.24
C GLN A 199 -11.08 -1.71 -0.33
N ASP A 200 -10.04 -1.81 0.50
CA ASP A 200 -8.88 -0.90 0.51
C ASP A 200 -7.62 -1.76 0.60
N TRP A 201 -7.02 -2.02 -0.54
CA TRP A 201 -5.98 -3.00 -0.71
C TRP A 201 -4.69 -2.37 -1.18
N TYR A 202 -3.57 -2.88 -0.68
CA TYR A 202 -2.24 -2.53 -1.15
C TYR A 202 -1.60 -3.76 -1.77
N PHE A 203 -1.04 -3.60 -2.95
CA PHE A 203 -0.30 -4.63 -3.64
C PHE A 203 1.11 -4.15 -3.94
N MET A 204 2.10 -4.97 -3.61
CA MET A 204 3.50 -4.68 -3.84
C MET A 204 4.14 -5.76 -4.72
N ALA A 205 4.91 -5.34 -5.72
CA ALA A 205 5.70 -6.19 -6.60
C ALA A 205 7.18 -5.79 -6.51
N TYR A 206 8.03 -6.70 -6.05
CA TYR A 206 9.43 -6.39 -5.76
C TYR A 206 10.41 -7.48 -6.24
N GLY A 207 9.92 -8.65 -6.69
CA GLY A 207 10.78 -9.78 -7.02
C GLY A 207 11.61 -10.20 -5.81
N HIS A 208 12.94 -10.16 -5.92
CA HIS A 208 13.85 -10.40 -4.80
C HIS A 208 14.53 -9.14 -4.28
N ASP A 209 14.12 -7.96 -4.72
CA ASP A 209 14.62 -6.71 -4.16
C ASP A 209 13.83 -6.33 -2.89
N TYR A 210 14.16 -7.02 -1.80
CA TYR A 210 13.50 -6.81 -0.51
C TYR A 210 13.75 -5.42 0.09
N LYS A 211 14.88 -4.77 -0.25
CA LYS A 211 15.15 -3.40 0.18
C LYS A 211 14.23 -2.41 -0.52
N ALA A 212 13.98 -2.59 -1.81
CA ALA A 212 13.00 -1.79 -2.54
C ALA A 212 11.60 -2.01 -1.98
N ALA A 213 11.23 -3.26 -1.64
CA ALA A 213 9.94 -3.56 -1.01
C ALA A 213 9.75 -2.78 0.31
N LEU A 214 10.75 -2.79 1.19
CA LEU A 214 10.71 -2.04 2.45
C LEU A 214 10.61 -0.52 2.20
N LYS A 215 11.34 0.00 1.22
CA LYS A 215 11.25 1.41 0.82
C LYS A 215 9.84 1.75 0.31
N ASP A 216 9.26 0.92 -0.57
CA ASP A 216 7.92 1.12 -1.09
C ASP A 216 6.87 1.04 0.04
N TYR A 217 7.02 0.10 0.97
CA TYR A 217 6.17 -0.03 2.16
C TYR A 217 6.19 1.25 3.01
N THR A 218 7.37 1.83 3.26
CA THR A 218 7.48 3.06 4.07
C THR A 218 6.85 4.29 3.40
N LEU A 219 6.58 4.26 2.10
CA LEU A 219 5.87 5.36 1.43
C LEU A 219 4.44 5.51 1.94
N PHE A 220 3.75 4.43 2.26
CA PHE A 220 2.38 4.49 2.77
C PHE A 220 2.28 4.16 4.27
N ALA A 221 3.04 3.23 4.79
CA ALA A 221 3.01 2.83 6.19
C ALA A 221 3.78 3.79 7.12
N GLY A 222 4.59 4.68 6.55
CA GLY A 222 5.46 5.57 7.32
C GLY A 222 6.82 4.96 7.62
N LYS A 223 7.72 5.80 8.11
CA LYS A 223 9.07 5.35 8.50
C LYS A 223 8.98 4.59 9.82
N VAL A 224 9.71 3.50 9.90
CA VAL A 224 9.97 2.82 11.18
C VAL A 224 10.84 3.74 12.03
N PRO A 225 10.51 3.97 13.32
CA PRO A 225 11.30 4.79 14.24
C PRO A 225 12.73 4.29 14.40
#